data_795cf55f919e8d7a0b6069789f08b4f1
#
_entry.id   795cf55f919e8d7a0b6069789f08b4f1
#
_cell.length_a   1.000
_cell.length_b   1.000
_cell.length_c   1.000
_cell.angle_alpha   90.00
_cell.angle_beta   90.00
_cell.angle_gamma   90.00
#
_symmetry.space_group_name_H-M   'P 1'
#
loop_
_entity.id
_entity.type
_entity.pdbx_description
1 polymer ?
#
loop_
_entity_poly.entity_id
_entity_poly.type
_entity_poly.pdbx_seq_one_letter_code
_entity_poly.pdbx_strand_id
1 'polypeptide(L)'
;MQNLNFAPLYRATVGFDRIADLMDRVLSTEVAQPAYPPYNIEKTADDAYRISIAVAGFGPDDLMVEVKDGALHVSAKRSEEAGQKAYLHRGIATRAFERRFALADHVRVTGANHENGMLHIDLVRETPEALKPRRIAIGRQAGTPVPALEGSAVN
;
A
#
# COMPACT_ATOMS: atom_id res chain seq x y z
N MET A 1 -6.69 16.76 -27.94
CA MET A 1 -6.86 16.68 -26.49
C MET A 1 -6.22 15.38 -26.01
N GLN A 2 -5.17 15.48 -25.27
CA GLN A 2 -4.57 14.32 -24.64
C GLN A 2 -5.45 13.92 -23.45
N ASN A 3 -6.14 12.80 -23.57
CA ASN A 3 -6.80 12.18 -22.43
C ASN A 3 -5.71 11.69 -21.47
N LEU A 4 -5.47 12.45 -20.42
CA LEU A 4 -4.61 12.03 -19.34
C LEU A 4 -5.27 10.82 -18.66
N ASN A 5 -4.85 9.64 -19.07
CA ASN A 5 -5.32 8.41 -18.45
C ASN A 5 -4.57 8.19 -17.12
N PHE A 6 -5.19 8.60 -16.02
CA PHE A 6 -4.65 8.42 -14.68
C PHE A 6 -4.85 7.00 -14.13
N ALA A 7 -5.56 6.14 -14.86
CA ALA A 7 -5.85 4.78 -14.42
C ALA A 7 -4.61 3.93 -14.06
N PRO A 8 -3.47 4.02 -14.78
CA PRO A 8 -2.26 3.29 -14.39
C PRO A 8 -1.62 3.78 -13.10
N LEU A 9 -1.72 5.07 -12.79
CA LEU A 9 -1.15 5.65 -11.56
C LEU A 9 -1.96 5.24 -10.33
N TYR A 10 -3.26 5.19 -10.47
CA TYR A 10 -4.20 4.85 -9.45
C TYR A 10 -4.15 3.37 -9.06
N ARG A 11 -3.96 2.46 -10.02
CA ARG A 11 -3.92 1.01 -9.78
C ARG A 11 -2.65 0.53 -9.08
N ALA A 12 -1.60 1.31 -9.10
CA ALA A 12 -0.32 0.97 -8.49
C ALA A 12 -0.10 1.66 -7.15
N THR A 13 -1.16 2.06 -6.46
CA THR A 13 -1.09 2.74 -5.16
C THR A 13 -1.83 1.96 -4.08
N VAL A 14 -1.27 1.98 -2.86
CA VAL A 14 -1.84 1.32 -1.69
C VAL A 14 -1.94 2.33 -0.55
N GLY A 15 -3.10 2.39 0.09
CA GLY A 15 -3.37 3.31 1.19
C GLY A 15 -3.99 4.65 0.76
N PHE A 16 -4.23 4.85 -0.54
CA PHE A 16 -4.91 6.02 -1.10
C PHE A 16 -6.37 5.74 -1.47
N ASP A 17 -6.99 4.77 -0.83
CA ASP A 17 -8.32 4.26 -1.17
C ASP A 17 -9.42 5.33 -1.19
N ARG A 18 -9.36 6.33 -0.31
CA ARG A 18 -10.34 7.45 -0.32
C ARG A 18 -10.27 8.31 -1.57
N ILE A 19 -9.07 8.55 -2.07
CA ILE A 19 -8.84 9.29 -3.32
C ILE A 19 -9.19 8.40 -4.51
N ALA A 20 -8.90 7.12 -4.41
CA ALA A 20 -9.21 6.11 -5.40
C ALA A 20 -10.73 5.99 -5.65
N ASP A 21 -11.54 5.95 -4.60
CA ASP A 21 -13.00 5.87 -4.70
C ASP A 21 -13.60 7.08 -5.45
N LEU A 22 -13.03 8.26 -5.23
CA LEU A 22 -13.45 9.47 -5.95
C LEU A 22 -13.05 9.43 -7.43
N MET A 23 -11.85 8.95 -7.74
CA MET A 23 -11.39 8.82 -9.12
C MET A 23 -12.10 7.72 -9.88
N ASP A 24 -12.45 6.62 -9.24
CA ASP A 24 -13.17 5.52 -9.88
C ASP A 24 -14.57 5.94 -10.36
N ARG A 25 -15.25 6.78 -9.59
CA ARG A 25 -16.52 7.37 -9.98
C ARG A 25 -16.43 8.29 -11.20
N VAL A 26 -15.29 8.92 -11.41
CA VAL A 26 -15.07 9.86 -12.52
C VAL A 26 -14.51 9.15 -13.75
N LEU A 27 -13.78 8.06 -13.59
CA LEU A 27 -13.01 7.36 -14.63
C LEU A 27 -13.60 6.00 -15.05
N SER A 28 -14.77 5.62 -14.55
CA SER A 28 -15.34 4.27 -14.72
C SER A 28 -15.72 3.86 -16.14
N THR A 29 -15.27 4.57 -17.17
CA THR A 29 -15.64 4.32 -18.56
C THR A 29 -14.55 3.67 -19.41
N GLU A 30 -13.34 3.46 -18.93
CA GLU A 30 -12.31 2.81 -19.71
C GLU A 30 -11.80 1.53 -19.05
N VAL A 31 -12.08 0.40 -19.69
CA VAL A 31 -11.45 -0.88 -19.38
C VAL A 31 -10.02 -0.82 -19.87
N ALA A 32 -9.08 -0.39 -19.02
CA ALA A 32 -7.67 -0.48 -19.33
C ALA A 32 -7.26 -1.96 -19.46
N GLN A 33 -6.49 -2.29 -20.51
CA GLN A 33 -5.93 -3.62 -20.64
C GLN A 33 -5.08 -3.96 -19.41
N PRO A 34 -5.27 -5.14 -18.80
CA PRO A 34 -4.48 -5.51 -17.63
C PRO A 34 -3.00 -5.58 -18.00
N ALA A 35 -2.18 -4.87 -17.25
CA ALA A 35 -0.75 -4.95 -17.38
C ALA A 35 -0.23 -6.30 -16.88
N TYR A 36 0.85 -6.80 -17.50
CA TYR A 36 1.51 -8.03 -17.06
C TYR A 36 2.49 -7.73 -15.91
N PRO A 37 2.53 -8.55 -14.85
CA PRO A 37 1.57 -9.62 -14.51
C PRO A 37 0.25 -9.03 -13.98
N PRO A 38 -0.87 -9.77 -14.12
CA PRO A 38 -2.13 -9.37 -13.49
C PRO A 38 -2.00 -9.31 -11.98
N TYR A 39 -2.62 -8.32 -11.37
CA TYR A 39 -2.61 -8.17 -9.93
C TYR A 39 -3.92 -7.58 -9.42
N ASN A 40 -4.23 -7.85 -8.17
CA ASN A 40 -5.33 -7.25 -7.44
C ASN A 40 -4.79 -6.50 -6.21
N ILE A 41 -5.41 -5.40 -5.87
CA ILE A 41 -5.20 -4.71 -4.59
C ILE A 41 -6.52 -4.76 -3.84
N GLU A 42 -6.51 -5.42 -2.70
CA GLU A 42 -7.68 -5.67 -1.87
C GLU A 42 -7.52 -4.94 -0.53
N LYS A 43 -8.60 -4.32 -0.07
CA LYS A 43 -8.68 -3.82 1.30
C LYS A 43 -9.30 -4.92 2.16
N THR A 44 -8.50 -5.50 3.03
CA THR A 44 -8.92 -6.64 3.88
C THR A 44 -9.52 -6.19 5.21
N ALA A 45 -9.15 -5.00 5.68
CA ALA A 45 -9.68 -4.36 6.87
C ALA A 45 -9.47 -2.85 6.75
N ASP A 46 -9.91 -2.06 7.74
CA ASP A 46 -9.83 -0.60 7.69
C ASP A 46 -8.42 -0.06 7.41
N ASP A 47 -7.41 -0.69 7.97
CA ASP A 47 -6.01 -0.32 7.77
C ASP A 47 -5.16 -1.48 7.25
N ALA A 48 -5.78 -2.48 6.63
CA ALA A 48 -5.09 -3.64 6.09
C ALA A 48 -5.39 -3.83 4.60
N TYR A 49 -4.36 -4.17 3.86
CA TYR A 49 -4.41 -4.36 2.42
C TYR A 49 -3.69 -5.62 2.01
N ARG A 50 -4.07 -6.19 0.88
CA ARG A 50 -3.38 -7.30 0.25
C ARG A 50 -3.20 -7.04 -1.24
N ILE A 51 -1.97 -7.21 -1.71
CA ILE A 51 -1.66 -7.26 -3.13
C ILE A 51 -1.54 -8.72 -3.50
N SER A 52 -2.26 -9.15 -4.53
CA SER A 52 -2.17 -10.50 -5.07
C SER A 52 -1.71 -10.43 -6.52
N ILE A 53 -0.59 -11.05 -6.82
CA ILE A 53 0.02 -11.02 -8.15
C ILE A 53 0.03 -12.43 -8.73
N ALA A 54 -0.45 -12.59 -9.96
CA ALA A 54 -0.43 -13.88 -10.65
C ALA A 54 1.00 -14.17 -11.13
N VAL A 55 1.63 -15.15 -10.52
CA VAL A 55 3.03 -15.52 -10.78
C VAL A 55 3.16 -17.01 -11.13
N ALA A 56 2.19 -17.53 -11.86
CA ALA A 56 2.22 -18.92 -12.31
C ALA A 56 3.49 -19.22 -13.11
N GLY A 57 4.18 -20.29 -12.76
CA GLY A 57 5.43 -20.69 -13.38
C GLY A 57 6.69 -20.13 -12.74
N PHE A 58 6.57 -19.25 -11.75
CA PHE A 58 7.69 -18.76 -10.93
C PHE A 58 7.73 -19.49 -9.60
N GLY A 59 8.93 -19.89 -9.18
CA GLY A 59 9.16 -20.38 -7.83
C GLY A 59 9.49 -19.24 -6.85
N PRO A 60 9.49 -19.53 -5.54
CA PRO A 60 9.84 -18.51 -4.54
C PRO A 60 11.22 -17.89 -4.75
N ASP A 61 12.18 -18.67 -5.25
CA ASP A 61 13.56 -18.22 -5.51
C ASP A 61 13.67 -17.29 -6.73
N ASP A 62 12.68 -17.31 -7.60
CA ASP A 62 12.62 -16.44 -8.77
C ASP A 62 12.03 -15.05 -8.46
N LEU A 63 11.40 -14.92 -7.30
CA LEU A 63 10.67 -13.73 -6.88
C LEU A 63 11.46 -12.90 -5.87
N MET A 64 11.43 -11.59 -6.05
CA MET A 64 12.01 -10.63 -5.11
C MET A 64 10.96 -9.61 -4.72
N VAL A 65 10.81 -9.37 -3.42
CA VAL A 65 9.94 -8.34 -2.86
C VAL A 65 10.78 -7.42 -2.00
N GLU A 66 10.82 -6.15 -2.32
CA GLU A 66 11.63 -5.15 -1.64
C GLU A 66 10.83 -3.87 -1.41
N VAL A 67 10.98 -3.27 -0.25
CA VAL A 67 10.46 -1.92 0.04
C VAL A 67 11.61 -0.94 0.03
N LYS A 68 11.52 0.06 -0.83
CA LYS A 68 12.54 1.09 -1.00
C LYS A 68 11.92 2.42 -1.41
N ASP A 69 12.36 3.50 -0.79
CA ASP A 69 11.94 4.87 -1.13
C ASP A 69 10.41 5.07 -1.16
N GLY A 70 9.71 4.50 -0.16
CA GLY A 70 8.26 4.61 -0.07
C GLY A 70 7.49 3.83 -1.14
N ALA A 71 8.14 2.88 -1.79
CA ALA A 71 7.52 2.03 -2.79
C ALA A 71 7.83 0.55 -2.55
N LEU A 72 6.88 -0.28 -2.90
CA LEU A 72 7.05 -1.73 -2.95
C LEU A 72 7.49 -2.13 -4.35
N HIS A 73 8.64 -2.76 -4.45
CA HIS A 73 9.17 -3.32 -5.69
C HIS A 73 8.99 -4.83 -5.69
N VAL A 74 8.38 -5.34 -6.71
CA VAL A 74 8.20 -6.78 -6.92
C VAL A 74 8.79 -7.13 -8.27
N SER A 75 9.73 -8.03 -8.29
CA SER A 75 10.37 -8.49 -9.52
C SER A 75 10.43 -10.01 -9.58
N ALA A 76 10.42 -10.52 -10.78
CA ALA A 76 10.63 -11.92 -11.07
C ALA A 76 11.71 -12.07 -12.12
N LYS A 77 12.64 -12.95 -11.86
CA LYS A 77 13.64 -13.38 -12.82
C LYS A 77 13.18 -14.70 -13.43
N ARG A 78 13.32 -14.81 -14.74
CA ARG A 78 13.08 -16.07 -15.42
C ARG A 78 14.29 -16.97 -15.18
N SER A 79 14.07 -18.13 -14.56
CA SER A 79 15.06 -19.20 -14.66
C SER A 79 15.03 -19.72 -16.08
N GLU A 80 16.18 -19.79 -16.74
CA GLU A 80 16.30 -20.38 -18.05
C GLU A 80 15.96 -21.88 -17.93
N GLU A 81 14.76 -22.25 -18.40
CA GLU A 81 14.47 -23.67 -18.59
C GLU A 81 15.36 -24.20 -19.69
N ALA A 82 16.21 -25.17 -19.36
CA ALA A 82 16.97 -25.93 -20.34
C ALA A 82 16.00 -26.70 -21.21
N GLY A 83 15.76 -26.24 -22.45
CA GLY A 83 14.97 -26.92 -23.44
C GLY A 83 13.99 -25.98 -24.15
N GLN A 84 14.04 -25.98 -25.47
CA GLN A 84 13.04 -25.31 -26.29
C GLN A 84 11.78 -26.18 -26.32
N LYS A 85 10.73 -25.70 -25.65
CA LYS A 85 9.42 -26.32 -25.73
C LYS A 85 8.70 -25.82 -26.97
N ALA A 86 8.21 -26.73 -27.79
CA ALA A 86 7.35 -26.38 -28.93
C ALA A 86 5.91 -26.24 -28.43
N TYR A 87 5.39 -25.03 -28.45
CA TYR A 87 3.99 -24.78 -28.08
C TYR A 87 3.09 -24.79 -29.31
N LEU A 88 2.00 -25.54 -29.27
CA LEU A 88 0.90 -25.36 -30.23
C LEU A 88 0.08 -24.09 -29.94
N HIS A 89 -0.03 -23.76 -28.67
CA HIS A 89 -0.63 -22.51 -28.19
C HIS A 89 0.07 -22.08 -26.92
N ARG A 90 0.39 -20.79 -26.81
CA ARG A 90 1.00 -20.24 -25.61
C ARG A 90 0.18 -19.07 -25.09
N GLY A 91 -0.65 -19.32 -24.08
CA GLY A 91 -1.45 -18.31 -23.40
C GLY A 91 -0.85 -17.85 -22.08
N ILE A 92 0.04 -18.66 -21.47
CA ILE A 92 0.70 -18.32 -20.21
C ILE A 92 2.12 -17.84 -20.52
N ALA A 93 2.37 -16.57 -20.26
CA ALA A 93 3.69 -15.99 -20.43
C ALA A 93 4.42 -16.00 -19.08
N THR A 94 5.48 -16.80 -18.97
CA THR A 94 6.42 -16.76 -17.84
C THR A 94 7.62 -15.90 -18.21
N ARG A 95 7.44 -14.59 -18.23
CA ARG A 95 8.52 -13.67 -18.55
C ARG A 95 8.91 -12.83 -17.33
N ALA A 96 10.18 -12.48 -17.24
CA ALA A 96 10.66 -11.59 -16.19
C ALA A 96 9.84 -10.29 -16.16
N PHE A 97 9.55 -9.81 -14.98
CA PHE A 97 8.83 -8.54 -14.79
C PHE A 97 9.40 -7.77 -13.61
N GLU A 98 9.10 -6.49 -13.61
CA GLU A 98 9.31 -5.59 -12.48
C GLU A 98 8.05 -4.74 -12.29
N ARG A 99 7.56 -4.72 -11.06
CA ARG A 99 6.40 -3.92 -10.67
C ARG A 99 6.74 -3.05 -9.49
N ARG A 100 6.28 -1.82 -9.58
CA ARG A 100 6.41 -0.85 -8.50
C ARG A 100 5.03 -0.40 -8.02
N PHE A 101 4.80 -0.45 -6.72
CA PHE A 101 3.59 0.04 -6.08
C PHE A 101 3.95 1.19 -5.14
N ALA A 102 3.41 2.37 -5.39
CA ALA A 102 3.59 3.49 -4.48
C ALA A 102 2.81 3.24 -3.18
N LEU A 103 3.48 3.39 -2.06
CA LEU A 103 2.88 3.23 -0.74
C LEU A 103 2.55 4.59 -0.14
N ALA A 104 1.35 4.73 0.42
CA ALA A 104 1.02 5.92 1.21
C ALA A 104 1.88 5.98 2.47
N ASP A 105 1.98 7.15 3.08
CA ASP A 105 2.66 7.31 4.35
C ASP A 105 2.11 6.33 5.40
N HIS A 106 3.00 5.77 6.20
CA HIS A 106 2.68 4.83 7.27
C HIS A 106 2.20 3.45 6.82
N VAL A 107 2.22 3.16 5.53
CA VAL A 107 1.96 1.81 5.01
C VAL A 107 3.24 1.00 5.05
N ARG A 108 3.19 -0.18 5.67
CA ARG A 108 4.30 -1.12 5.72
C ARG A 108 3.88 -2.53 5.31
N VAL A 109 4.82 -3.29 4.80
CA VAL A 109 4.63 -4.69 4.46
C VAL A 109 4.75 -5.54 5.73
N THR A 110 3.77 -6.38 5.99
CA THR A 110 3.77 -7.30 7.15
C THR A 110 4.25 -8.69 6.78
N GLY A 111 4.12 -9.08 5.53
CA GLY A 111 4.58 -10.37 5.06
C GLY A 111 4.30 -10.59 3.58
N ALA A 112 4.89 -11.64 3.05
CA ALA A 112 4.63 -12.11 1.70
C ALA A 112 4.56 -13.62 1.71
N ASN A 113 3.62 -14.19 0.95
CA ASN A 113 3.43 -15.62 0.82
C ASN A 113 3.21 -16.00 -0.64
N HIS A 114 3.82 -17.08 -1.06
CA HIS A 114 3.67 -17.65 -2.40
C HIS A 114 2.94 -18.98 -2.30
N GLU A 115 1.73 -19.02 -2.85
CA GLU A 115 0.93 -20.23 -2.89
C GLU A 115 0.01 -20.28 -4.12
N ASN A 116 -0.24 -21.48 -4.62
CA ASN A 116 -1.18 -21.70 -5.73
C ASN A 116 -0.92 -20.83 -6.98
N GLY A 117 0.34 -20.52 -7.27
CA GLY A 117 0.70 -19.66 -8.41
C GLY A 117 0.44 -18.17 -8.17
N MET A 118 0.17 -17.78 -6.94
CA MET A 118 -0.08 -16.39 -6.54
C MET A 118 0.96 -15.94 -5.53
N LEU A 119 1.40 -14.71 -5.67
CA LEU A 119 2.18 -14.01 -4.65
C LEU A 119 1.24 -13.05 -3.91
N HIS A 120 1.05 -13.30 -2.63
CA HIS A 120 0.26 -12.46 -1.75
C HIS A 120 1.19 -11.61 -0.88
N ILE A 121 0.99 -10.31 -0.87
CA ILE A 121 1.76 -9.38 -0.06
C ILE A 121 0.77 -8.64 0.84
N ASP A 122 0.94 -8.80 2.15
CA ASP A 122 0.10 -8.17 3.15
C ASP A 122 0.74 -6.86 3.63
N LEU A 123 -0.08 -5.84 3.72
CA LEU A 123 0.31 -4.50 4.13
C LEU A 123 -0.65 -3.96 5.18
N VAL A 124 -0.13 -3.14 6.07
CA VAL A 124 -0.95 -2.40 7.03
C VAL A 124 -0.55 -0.94 7.01
N ARG A 125 -1.52 -0.08 7.26
CA ARG A 125 -1.28 1.32 7.53
C ARG A 125 -1.28 1.55 9.03
N GLU A 126 -0.14 1.95 9.56
CA GLU A 126 0.02 2.29 10.96
C GLU A 126 0.12 3.80 11.12
N THR A 127 -0.91 4.42 11.67
CA THR A 127 -0.84 5.82 12.05
C THR A 127 -0.04 5.93 13.35
N PRO A 128 1.09 6.67 13.39
CA PRO A 128 1.83 6.89 14.62
C PRO A 128 0.93 7.48 15.71
N GLU A 129 1.14 7.10 16.96
CA GLU A 129 0.37 7.61 18.10
C GLU A 129 0.35 9.15 18.16
N ALA A 130 1.45 9.80 17.74
CA ALA A 130 1.54 11.25 17.66
C ALA A 130 0.55 11.89 16.67
N LEU A 131 0.13 11.15 15.63
CA LEU A 131 -0.79 11.62 14.59
C LEU A 131 -2.22 11.16 14.80
N LYS A 132 -2.48 10.25 15.74
CA LYS A 132 -3.83 9.82 16.08
C LYS A 132 -4.58 10.94 16.78
N PRO A 133 -5.88 11.12 16.50
CA PRO A 133 -6.70 12.02 17.27
C PRO A 133 -6.62 11.66 18.75
N ARG A 134 -6.24 12.59 19.58
CA ARG A 134 -6.20 12.41 21.03
C ARG A 134 -7.02 13.50 21.70
N ARG A 135 -7.71 13.11 22.74
CA ARG A 135 -8.44 14.05 23.57
C ARG A 135 -7.46 14.74 24.52
N ILE A 136 -7.34 16.04 24.39
CA ILE A 136 -6.54 16.84 25.32
C ILE A 136 -7.43 17.20 26.49
N ALA A 137 -7.01 16.82 27.70
CA ALA A 137 -7.70 17.20 28.90
C ALA A 137 -7.48 18.70 29.12
N ILE A 138 -8.57 19.45 29.29
CA ILE A 138 -8.50 20.86 29.64
C ILE A 138 -8.31 20.91 31.13
N GLY A 139 -7.07 21.15 31.57
CA GLY A 139 -6.78 21.44 32.95
C GLY A 139 -7.32 22.83 33.28
N ARG A 140 -8.03 22.97 34.42
CA ARG A 140 -8.17 24.29 35.02
C ARG A 140 -6.76 24.72 35.40
N GLN A 141 -6.31 25.83 34.85
CA GLN A 141 -5.16 26.51 35.39
C GLN A 141 -5.51 26.80 36.84
N ALA A 142 -4.88 26.08 37.75
CA ALA A 142 -4.94 26.47 39.16
C ALA A 142 -4.45 27.90 39.20
N GLY A 143 -5.38 28.82 39.47
CA GLY A 143 -5.01 30.20 39.63
C GLY A 143 -3.82 30.21 40.57
N THR A 144 -2.77 30.88 40.18
CA THR A 144 -1.67 31.18 41.06
C THR A 144 -2.30 31.56 42.40
N PRO A 145 -2.00 30.86 43.50
CA PRO A 145 -2.56 31.26 44.75
C PRO A 145 -2.14 32.71 44.94
N VAL A 146 -3.11 33.60 44.85
CA VAL A 146 -2.89 34.98 45.22
C VAL A 146 -2.39 34.89 46.65
N PRO A 147 -1.15 35.29 46.93
CA PRO A 147 -0.73 35.29 48.31
C PRO A 147 -1.78 36.11 49.06
N ALA A 148 -2.47 35.47 49.96
CA ALA A 148 -3.35 36.15 50.82
C ALA A 148 -2.53 37.27 51.45
N LEU A 149 -2.87 38.51 51.07
CA LEU A 149 -2.38 39.62 51.81
C LEU A 149 -2.96 39.44 53.25
N GLU A 150 -2.16 38.79 54.05
CA GLU A 150 -2.39 38.92 55.47
C GLU A 150 -2.39 40.45 55.76
N GLY A 151 -3.55 40.97 55.81
CA GLY A 151 -3.66 42.26 56.35
C GLY A 151 -3.05 42.24 57.75
N SER A 152 -1.82 42.68 57.79
CA SER A 152 -1.23 42.94 59.10
C SER A 152 -2.25 43.83 59.89
N ALA A 153 -2.85 43.23 60.86
CA ALA A 153 -3.63 44.01 61.77
C ALA A 153 -2.67 45.03 62.43
N VAL A 154 -2.68 46.22 61.91
CA VAL A 154 -1.98 47.31 62.53
C VAL A 154 -2.89 47.82 63.59
N ASN A 155 -2.49 47.63 64.81
CA ASN A 155 -3.07 48.37 65.90
C ASN A 155 -2.82 49.83 65.71
#